data_476f297b211b4fe4b8c2432ccb8808a3
#
_entry.id   476f297b211b4fe4b8c2432ccb8808a3
#
_cell.length_a   1.000
_cell.length_b   1.000
_cell.length_c   1.000
_cell.angle_alpha   90.00
_cell.angle_beta   90.00
_cell.angle_gamma   90.00
#
_symmetry.space_group_name_H-M   'P 1'
#
loop_
_entity.id
_entity.type
_entity.pdbx_description
1 polymer ?
#
loop_
_entity_poly.entity_id
_entity_poly.type
_entity_poly.pdbx_seq_one_letter_code
_entity_poly.pdbx_strand_id
1 'polypeptide(L)'
;MDEQVQHALTRDRTIDITTRGRKTGQLRRTEIWFHQIDGHVYIIGTPGHRDWYANLVAHPEFTFHLKQTVNADLPARATPILDTARRRAIIASMHQTLGGSRDLDASVEGSPLVAVEFLVE
;
A
#
# COMPACT_ATOMS: atom_id res chain seq x y z
N MET A 1 10.26 7.52 14.29
CA MET A 1 10.75 6.91 13.04
C MET A 1 11.98 7.69 12.56
N ASP A 2 12.98 6.98 12.10
CA ASP A 2 14.23 7.55 11.61
C ASP A 2 14.00 8.56 10.48
N GLU A 3 14.78 9.65 10.47
CA GLU A 3 14.70 10.71 9.45
C GLU A 3 14.92 10.17 8.05
N GLN A 4 15.88 9.26 7.88
CA GLN A 4 16.16 8.65 6.57
C GLN A 4 14.98 7.81 6.09
N VAL A 5 14.32 7.10 7.00
CA VAL A 5 13.12 6.33 6.68
C VAL A 5 11.98 7.26 6.30
N GLN A 6 11.76 8.33 7.05
CA GLN A 6 10.72 9.31 6.72
C GLN A 6 10.96 9.95 5.35
N HIS A 7 12.21 10.27 5.04
CA HIS A 7 12.57 10.83 3.73
C HIS A 7 12.30 9.83 2.62
N ALA A 8 12.66 8.56 2.83
CA ALA A 8 12.39 7.50 1.84
C ALA A 8 10.90 7.34 1.58
N LEU A 9 10.06 7.45 2.62
CA LEU A 9 8.61 7.36 2.46
C LEU A 9 8.02 8.49 1.63
N THR A 10 8.69 9.64 1.55
CA THR A 10 8.24 10.74 0.69
C THR A 10 8.77 10.63 -0.73
N ARG A 11 9.85 9.91 -0.94
CA ARG A 11 10.59 9.88 -2.20
C ARG A 11 10.42 8.58 -2.97
N ASP A 12 10.47 7.44 -2.28
CA ASP A 12 10.47 6.13 -2.91
C ASP A 12 9.09 5.78 -3.42
N ARG A 13 9.03 4.86 -4.36
CA ARG A 13 7.78 4.41 -4.95
C ARG A 13 7.65 2.88 -4.92
N THR A 14 8.74 2.18 -5.06
CA THR A 14 8.78 0.72 -5.14
C THR A 14 9.27 0.13 -3.83
N ILE A 15 8.51 -0.81 -3.29
CA ILE A 15 8.83 -1.53 -2.06
C ILE A 15 8.57 -3.00 -2.25
N ASP A 16 8.96 -3.79 -1.27
CA ASP A 16 8.44 -5.14 -1.10
C ASP A 16 7.55 -5.15 0.13
N ILE A 17 6.55 -6.03 0.13
CA ILE A 17 5.78 -6.35 1.33
C ILE A 17 5.86 -7.85 1.60
N THR A 18 5.93 -8.22 2.87
CA THR A 18 5.84 -9.62 3.28
C THR A 18 4.51 -9.81 3.99
N THR A 19 3.65 -10.61 3.40
CA THR A 19 2.31 -10.90 3.93
C THR A 19 2.20 -12.36 4.32
N ARG A 20 1.25 -12.68 5.19
CA ARG A 20 0.95 -14.05 5.61
C ARG A 20 -0.18 -14.61 4.74
N GLY A 21 0.07 -15.76 4.14
CA GLY A 21 -0.93 -16.44 3.31
C GLY A 21 -2.19 -16.77 4.09
N ARG A 22 -3.35 -16.39 3.55
CA ARG A 22 -4.65 -16.60 4.21
C ARG A 22 -5.04 -18.07 4.36
N LYS A 23 -4.51 -18.92 3.49
CA LYS A 23 -4.83 -20.36 3.49
C LYS A 23 -3.75 -21.20 4.13
N THR A 24 -2.47 -20.90 3.86
CA THR A 24 -1.35 -21.72 4.30
C THR A 24 -0.62 -21.16 5.51
N GLY A 25 -0.78 -19.86 5.81
CA GLY A 25 0.00 -19.18 6.84
C GLY A 25 1.44 -18.91 6.46
N GLN A 26 1.85 -19.28 5.25
CA GLN A 26 3.21 -19.06 4.79
C GLN A 26 3.44 -17.61 4.44
N LEU A 27 4.65 -17.12 4.72
CA LEU A 27 5.03 -15.75 4.38
C LEU A 27 5.36 -15.65 2.90
N ARG A 28 4.88 -14.57 2.27
CA ARG A 28 5.16 -14.25 0.86
C ARG A 28 5.66 -12.84 0.73
N ARG A 29 6.73 -12.66 -0.04
CA ARG A 29 7.30 -11.35 -0.34
C ARG A 29 6.91 -10.96 -1.77
N THR A 30 6.36 -9.76 -1.92
CA THR A 30 5.84 -9.25 -3.20
C THR A 30 6.32 -7.84 -3.42
N GLU A 31 6.80 -7.54 -4.63
CA GLU A 31 7.14 -6.17 -5.02
C GLU A 31 5.86 -5.42 -5.39
N ILE A 32 5.74 -4.18 -4.91
CA ILE A 32 4.55 -3.36 -5.14
C ILE A 32 4.90 -1.88 -5.05
N TRP A 33 4.04 -1.02 -5.54
CA TRP A 33 4.18 0.43 -5.42
C TRP A 33 3.34 0.93 -4.25
N PHE A 34 3.83 1.97 -3.61
CA PHE A 34 3.09 2.67 -2.58
C PHE A 34 3.02 4.16 -2.90
N HIS A 35 2.10 4.86 -2.25
CA HIS A 35 1.92 6.30 -2.41
C HIS A 35 1.80 6.94 -1.05
N GLN A 36 2.38 8.14 -0.90
CA GLN A 36 2.18 8.96 0.28
C GLN A 36 1.38 10.19 -0.11
N ILE A 37 0.26 10.44 0.57
CA ILE A 37 -0.62 11.58 0.32
C ILE A 37 -0.93 12.21 1.67
N ASP A 38 -0.56 13.49 1.83
CA ASP A 38 -0.81 14.23 3.08
C ASP A 38 -0.27 13.50 4.32
N GLY A 39 0.89 12.88 4.20
CA GLY A 39 1.52 12.14 5.29
C GLY A 39 0.99 10.74 5.51
N HIS A 40 -0.01 10.32 4.75
CA HIS A 40 -0.58 8.97 4.85
C HIS A 40 -0.05 8.07 3.74
N VAL A 41 0.27 6.83 4.10
CA VAL A 41 0.81 5.85 3.15
C VAL A 41 -0.29 4.88 2.72
N TYR A 42 -0.38 4.65 1.41
CA TYR A 42 -1.36 3.75 0.82
C TYR A 42 -0.70 2.78 -0.15
N ILE A 43 -1.27 1.58 -0.26
CA ILE A 43 -0.90 0.60 -1.27
C ILE A 43 -2.12 0.33 -2.12
N ILE A 44 -1.95 0.36 -3.45
CA ILE A 44 -3.04 0.15 -4.40
C ILE A 44 -2.58 -0.78 -5.51
N GLY A 45 -3.50 -1.61 -6.01
CA GLY A 45 -3.29 -2.40 -7.22
C GLY A 45 -4.22 -1.94 -8.33
N THR A 46 -3.96 -2.42 -9.56
CA THR A 46 -4.91 -2.25 -10.66
C THR A 46 -6.19 -3.02 -10.36
N PRO A 47 -7.34 -2.66 -10.98
CA PRO A 47 -8.59 -3.36 -10.70
C PRO A 47 -8.48 -4.87 -10.87
N GLY A 48 -9.10 -5.63 -9.97
CA GLY A 48 -9.14 -7.07 -9.98
C GLY A 48 -8.62 -7.69 -8.68
N HIS A 49 -8.71 -9.01 -8.62
CA HIS A 49 -8.28 -9.78 -7.46
C HIS A 49 -6.75 -9.76 -7.32
N ARG A 50 -6.28 -9.64 -6.08
CA ARG A 50 -4.86 -9.73 -5.73
C ARG A 50 -4.69 -10.56 -4.47
N ASP A 51 -3.77 -11.51 -4.51
CA ASP A 51 -3.51 -12.36 -3.36
C ASP A 51 -3.00 -11.56 -2.16
N TRP A 52 -2.12 -10.57 -2.39
CA TRP A 52 -1.60 -9.76 -1.30
C TRP A 52 -2.72 -9.03 -0.55
N TYR A 53 -3.73 -8.56 -1.28
CA TYR A 53 -4.87 -7.87 -0.68
C TYR A 53 -5.70 -8.83 0.17
N ALA A 54 -6.04 -9.99 -0.38
CA ALA A 54 -6.81 -11.00 0.34
C ALA A 54 -6.05 -11.48 1.59
N ASN A 55 -4.73 -11.62 1.49
CA ASN A 55 -3.90 -11.98 2.62
C ASN A 55 -3.92 -10.90 3.72
N LEU A 56 -3.88 -9.61 3.34
CA LEU A 56 -3.93 -8.51 4.30
C LEU A 56 -5.32 -8.35 4.93
N VAL A 57 -6.38 -8.69 4.22
CA VAL A 57 -7.73 -8.72 4.81
C VAL A 57 -7.80 -9.78 5.90
N ALA A 58 -7.23 -10.95 5.65
CA ALA A 58 -7.22 -12.05 6.62
C ALA A 58 -6.21 -11.83 7.75
N HIS A 59 -5.02 -11.30 7.42
CA HIS A 59 -3.92 -11.07 8.37
C HIS A 59 -3.36 -9.66 8.13
N PRO A 60 -3.90 -8.64 8.82
CA PRO A 60 -3.57 -7.24 8.50
C PRO A 60 -2.16 -6.81 8.87
N GLU A 61 -1.47 -7.50 9.77
CA GLU A 61 -0.09 -7.16 10.10
C GLU A 61 0.86 -7.74 9.06
N PHE A 62 1.81 -6.91 8.62
CA PHE A 62 2.77 -7.30 7.57
C PHE A 62 4.07 -6.52 7.74
N THR A 63 5.07 -6.83 6.92
CA THR A 63 6.32 -6.09 6.89
C THR A 63 6.41 -5.27 5.62
N PHE A 64 6.68 -3.99 5.79
CA PHE A 64 6.86 -3.01 4.72
C PHE A 64 8.38 -2.83 4.54
N HIS A 65 8.91 -3.23 3.37
CA HIS A 65 10.34 -3.20 3.12
C HIS A 65 10.70 -2.04 2.20
N LEU A 66 11.37 -1.02 2.74
CA LEU A 66 12.01 0.00 1.90
C LEU A 66 13.26 -0.60 1.28
N LYS A 67 13.51 -0.32 0.00
CA LYS A 67 14.66 -0.88 -0.72
C LYS A 67 15.29 0.04 -1.75
N GLN A 68 14.76 1.27 -1.93
CA GLN A 68 15.35 2.23 -2.91
C GLN A 68 16.34 3.16 -2.23
N THR A 69 15.87 4.19 -1.54
CA THR A 69 16.75 5.17 -0.89
C THR A 69 17.49 4.56 0.29
N VAL A 70 16.81 3.75 1.09
CA VAL A 70 17.39 3.03 2.24
C VAL A 70 16.82 1.61 2.28
N ASN A 71 17.50 0.73 3.00
CA ASN A 71 16.99 -0.61 3.30
C ASN A 71 16.46 -0.61 4.73
N ALA A 72 15.15 -0.81 4.88
CA ALA A 72 14.52 -0.84 6.20
C ALA A 72 13.30 -1.74 6.17
N ASP A 73 13.15 -2.56 7.19
CA ASP A 73 12.01 -3.45 7.38
C ASP A 73 11.13 -2.86 8.48
N LEU A 74 9.91 -2.45 8.11
CA LEU A 74 9.03 -1.73 9.02
C LEU A 74 7.79 -2.59 9.33
N PRO A 75 7.56 -2.93 10.60
CA PRO A 75 6.30 -3.58 10.98
C PRO A 75 5.14 -2.63 10.68
N ALA A 76 4.09 -3.16 10.08
CA ALA A 76 2.98 -2.35 9.63
C ALA A 76 1.65 -3.11 9.75
N ARG A 77 0.57 -2.36 9.71
CA ARG A 77 -0.80 -2.89 9.67
C ARG A 77 -1.54 -2.25 8.51
N ALA A 78 -2.24 -3.07 7.75
CA ALA A 78 -3.05 -2.61 6.62
C ALA A 78 -4.52 -2.53 7.02
N THR A 79 -5.19 -1.47 6.57
CA THR A 79 -6.63 -1.31 6.73
C THR A 79 -7.23 -1.09 5.36
N PRO A 80 -8.09 -2.01 4.87
CA PRO A 80 -8.77 -1.81 3.59
C PRO A 80 -9.63 -0.55 3.62
N ILE A 81 -9.59 0.22 2.53
CA ILE A 81 -10.42 1.41 2.37
C ILE A 81 -11.65 1.01 1.56
N LEU A 82 -12.80 0.95 2.21
CA LEU A 82 -14.04 0.44 1.61
C LEU A 82 -15.05 1.52 1.27
N ASP A 83 -15.02 2.66 1.97
CA ASP A 83 -15.92 3.77 1.72
C ASP A 83 -15.69 4.37 0.34
N THR A 84 -16.72 4.40 -0.50
CA THR A 84 -16.60 4.82 -1.90
C THR A 84 -16.11 6.27 -2.04
N ALA A 85 -16.64 7.18 -1.24
CA ALA A 85 -16.24 8.59 -1.30
C ALA A 85 -14.78 8.78 -0.91
N ARG A 86 -14.33 8.08 0.13
CA ARG A 86 -12.95 8.12 0.58
C ARG A 86 -12.00 7.49 -0.45
N ARG A 87 -12.40 6.35 -1.04
CA ARG A 87 -11.65 5.70 -2.11
C ARG A 87 -11.47 6.64 -3.29
N ARG A 88 -12.54 7.31 -3.71
CA ARG A 88 -12.51 8.25 -4.83
C ARG A 88 -11.54 9.40 -4.57
N ALA A 89 -11.58 10.00 -3.38
CA ALA A 89 -10.69 11.10 -3.03
C ALA A 89 -9.21 10.68 -3.07
N ILE A 90 -8.90 9.53 -2.49
CA ILE A 90 -7.54 8.99 -2.44
C ILE A 90 -7.02 8.64 -3.84
N ILE A 91 -7.83 7.90 -4.60
CA ILE A 91 -7.41 7.43 -5.94
C ILE A 91 -7.30 8.60 -6.91
N ALA A 92 -8.21 9.59 -6.82
CA ALA A 92 -8.12 10.80 -7.63
C ALA A 92 -6.80 11.56 -7.39
N SER A 93 -6.39 11.67 -6.12
CA SER A 93 -5.10 12.29 -5.78
C SER A 93 -3.93 11.53 -6.38
N MET A 94 -3.99 10.19 -6.36
CA MET A 94 -2.95 9.36 -6.98
C MET A 94 -2.88 9.57 -8.49
N HIS A 95 -4.03 9.63 -9.16
CA HIS A 95 -4.10 9.85 -10.61
C HIS A 95 -3.53 11.21 -11.01
N GLN A 96 -3.79 12.24 -10.22
CA GLN A 96 -3.21 13.57 -10.47
C GLN A 96 -1.68 13.53 -10.40
N THR A 97 -1.14 12.84 -9.40
CA THR A 97 0.32 12.76 -9.21
C THR A 97 0.99 11.93 -10.31
N LEU A 98 0.36 10.84 -10.72
CA LEU A 98 0.94 9.94 -11.72
C LEU A 98 0.70 10.40 -13.16
N GLY A 99 -0.22 11.34 -13.39
CA GLY A 99 -0.52 11.86 -14.72
C GLY A 99 -1.07 10.82 -15.67
N GLY A 100 -1.79 9.84 -15.18
CA GLY A 100 -2.30 8.75 -15.99
C GLY A 100 -3.66 9.01 -16.61
N SER A 101 -3.96 8.25 -17.68
CA SER A 101 -5.27 8.24 -18.33
C SER A 101 -6.13 7.08 -17.84
N ARG A 102 -5.87 6.59 -16.63
CA ARG A 102 -6.61 5.46 -16.08
C ARG A 102 -8.04 5.86 -15.74
N ASP A 103 -8.95 4.92 -15.94
CA ASP A 103 -10.35 5.10 -15.60
C ASP A 103 -10.51 5.20 -14.09
N LEU A 104 -10.82 6.38 -13.59
CA LEU A 104 -11.00 6.63 -12.17
C LEU A 104 -12.15 5.80 -11.61
N ASP A 105 -13.28 5.72 -12.32
CA ASP A 105 -14.44 4.98 -11.85
C ASP A 105 -14.14 3.50 -11.69
N ALA A 106 -13.44 2.90 -12.66
CA ALA A 106 -13.03 1.50 -12.61
C ALA A 106 -12.09 1.25 -11.42
N SER A 107 -11.17 2.18 -11.17
CA SER A 107 -10.24 2.06 -10.03
C SER A 107 -10.98 2.19 -8.69
N VAL A 108 -11.90 3.13 -8.57
CA VAL A 108 -12.69 3.31 -7.35
C VAL A 108 -13.51 2.06 -7.07
N GLU A 109 -14.09 1.47 -8.09
CA GLU A 109 -14.93 0.28 -7.94
C GLU A 109 -14.13 -0.98 -7.66
N GLY A 110 -13.02 -1.21 -8.37
CA GLY A 110 -12.37 -2.51 -8.39
C GLY A 110 -10.93 -2.59 -7.92
N SER A 111 -10.22 -1.49 -7.67
CA SER A 111 -8.84 -1.56 -7.23
C SER A 111 -8.73 -1.96 -5.77
N PRO A 112 -7.85 -2.93 -5.42
CA PRO A 112 -7.52 -3.16 -4.02
C PRO A 112 -6.76 -1.95 -3.47
N LEU A 113 -7.19 -1.44 -2.31
CA LEU A 113 -6.64 -0.24 -1.69
C LEU A 113 -6.59 -0.40 -0.18
N VAL A 114 -5.42 -0.24 0.39
CA VAL A 114 -5.25 -0.28 1.85
C VAL A 114 -4.50 0.95 2.33
N ALA A 115 -4.85 1.42 3.53
CA ALA A 115 -4.05 2.38 4.27
C ALA A 115 -3.03 1.62 5.11
N VAL A 116 -1.84 2.19 5.25
CA VAL A 116 -0.74 1.59 6.00
C VAL A 116 -0.50 2.37 7.27
N GLU A 117 -0.51 1.68 8.41
CA GLU A 117 -0.11 2.22 9.70
C GLU A 117 1.20 1.54 10.09
N PHE A 118 2.23 2.34 10.42
CA PHE A 118 3.49 1.77 10.89
C PHE A 118 3.42 1.54 12.40
N LEU A 119 3.85 0.34 12.81
CA LEU A 119 3.80 -0.09 14.22
C LEU A 119 5.10 0.21 14.96
N VAL A 120 5.85 1.22 14.53
CA VAL A 120 7.10 1.69 15.12
C VAL A 120 6.95 3.12 15.62
N GLU A 121 7.72 3.46 16.63
CA GLU A 121 7.74 4.80 17.19
C GLU A 121 8.59 5.78 16.39
#